data_46ea67429aaa5b2afacc12bd767a56d5
#
_entry.id   46ea67429aaa5b2afacc12bd767a56d5
#
_cell.length_a   1.000
_cell.length_b   1.000
_cell.length_c   1.000
_cell.angle_alpha   90.00
_cell.angle_beta   90.00
_cell.angle_gamma   90.00
#
_symmetry.space_group_name_H-M   'P 1'
#
loop_
_entity.id
_entity.type
_entity.pdbx_description
1 polymer ?
#
loop_
_entity_poly.entity_id
_entity_poly.type
_entity_poly.pdbx_seq_one_letter_code
_entity_poly.pdbx_strand_id
1 'polypeptide(L)' 'MFLAYEKIKELAENQGISLNKLEEKLGYSRNTIYNMRKSTPNSERIAEIADYFNVSTDYLLGRTDNPRIASDEQNDPAVD' A
#
# COMPACT_ATOMS: atom_id res chain seq x y z
N MET A 1 17.69 -0.45 2.38
CA MET A 1 16.68 0.54 2.02
C MET A 1 15.33 -0.13 1.84
N PHE A 2 14.30 0.44 2.39
CA PHE A 2 12.96 -0.12 2.27
C PHE A 2 12.33 0.30 0.96
N LEU A 3 11.65 -0.65 0.30
CA LEU A 3 10.93 -0.36 -0.92
C LEU A 3 9.46 -0.72 -0.71
N ALA A 4 8.59 0.24 -1.03
CA ALA A 4 7.15 -0.02 -0.95
C ALA A 4 6.77 -1.22 -1.81
N TYR A 5 7.50 -1.44 -2.89
CA TYR A 5 7.27 -2.58 -3.76
C TYR A 5 7.29 -3.91 -2.98
N GLU A 6 8.25 -4.05 -2.08
CA GLU A 6 8.37 -5.30 -1.32
C GLU A 6 7.12 -5.54 -0.47
N LYS A 7 6.66 -4.49 0.18
CA LYS A 7 5.48 -4.63 1.02
C LYS A 7 4.23 -4.90 0.18
N ILE A 8 4.12 -4.23 -0.96
CA ILE A 8 2.99 -4.44 -1.84
C ILE A 8 2.97 -5.89 -2.33
N LYS A 9 4.14 -6.40 -2.70
CA LYS A 9 4.23 -7.78 -3.16
C LYS A 9 3.81 -8.74 -2.07
N GLU A 10 4.25 -8.50 -0.85
CA GLU A 10 3.90 -9.35 0.27
C GLU A 10 2.39 -9.35 0.50
N LEU A 11 1.77 -8.17 0.47
CA LEU A 11 0.33 -8.08 0.68
C LEU A 11 -0.45 -8.79 -0.42
N ALA A 12 0.01 -8.66 -1.66
CA ALA A 12 -0.66 -9.34 -2.77
C ALA A 12 -0.56 -10.84 -2.62
N GLU A 13 0.60 -11.34 -2.24
CA GLU A 13 0.79 -12.77 -2.04
C GLU A 13 -0.09 -13.29 -0.92
N ASN A 14 -0.24 -12.51 0.15
CA ASN A 14 -1.09 -12.91 1.25
C ASN A 14 -2.55 -13.02 0.82
N GLN A 15 -2.95 -12.25 -0.18
CA GLN A 15 -4.30 -12.31 -0.69
C GLN A 15 -4.44 -13.29 -1.84
N GLY A 16 -3.35 -13.92 -2.26
CA GLY A 16 -3.42 -14.90 -3.32
C GLY A 16 -3.59 -14.31 -4.71
N ILE A 17 -3.15 -13.07 -4.91
CA ILE A 17 -3.23 -12.45 -6.23
C ILE A 17 -1.84 -12.09 -6.71
N SER A 18 -1.69 -12.06 -8.03
CA SER A 18 -0.42 -11.65 -8.63
C SER A 18 -0.36 -10.13 -8.71
N LEU A 19 0.84 -9.62 -8.92
CA LEU A 19 1.00 -8.18 -9.10
C LEU A 19 0.29 -7.69 -10.36
N ASN A 20 0.29 -8.51 -11.41
CA ASN A 20 -0.42 -8.13 -12.62
C ASN A 20 -1.92 -8.02 -12.37
N LYS A 21 -2.45 -8.95 -11.59
CA LYS A 21 -3.86 -8.89 -11.25
C LYS A 21 -4.17 -7.66 -10.41
N LEU A 22 -3.27 -7.33 -9.50
CA LEU A 22 -3.43 -6.14 -8.69
C LEU A 22 -3.47 -4.90 -9.56
N GLU A 23 -2.59 -4.82 -10.55
CA GLU A 23 -2.58 -3.69 -11.46
C GLU A 23 -3.91 -3.55 -12.18
N GLU A 24 -4.47 -4.68 -12.61
CA GLU A 24 -5.77 -4.66 -13.26
C GLU A 24 -6.85 -4.12 -12.34
N LYS A 25 -6.84 -4.58 -11.11
CA LYS A 25 -7.88 -4.16 -10.17
C LYS A 25 -7.79 -2.69 -9.83
N LEU A 26 -6.59 -2.14 -9.86
CA LEU A 26 -6.38 -0.73 -9.56
C LEU A 26 -6.48 0.16 -10.81
N GLY A 27 -6.60 -0.44 -11.98
CA GLY A 27 -6.67 0.34 -13.19
C GLY A 27 -5.34 0.90 -13.64
N TYR A 28 -4.25 0.29 -13.20
CA TYR A 28 -2.91 0.74 -13.58
C TYR A 28 -2.46 0.08 -14.86
N SER A 29 -1.55 0.73 -15.56
CA SER A 29 -0.96 0.11 -16.73
C SER A 29 0.01 -0.98 -16.32
N ARG A 30 0.34 -1.82 -17.29
CA ARG A 30 1.18 -2.97 -17.04
C ARG A 30 2.55 -2.55 -16.51
N ASN A 31 3.06 -3.29 -15.58
CA ASN A 31 4.38 -3.09 -14.97
C ASN A 31 4.47 -1.82 -14.13
N THR A 32 3.35 -1.17 -13.84
CA THR A 32 3.38 0.01 -12.98
C THR A 32 3.95 -0.35 -11.60
N ILE A 33 3.47 -1.43 -11.01
CA ILE A 33 3.95 -1.82 -9.68
C ILE A 33 5.37 -2.34 -9.77
N TYR A 34 5.70 -3.08 -10.80
CA TYR A 34 7.04 -3.58 -10.98
C TYR A 34 8.06 -2.43 -11.04
N ASN A 35 7.68 -1.35 -11.70
CA ASN A 35 8.57 -0.20 -11.82
C ASN A 35 8.78 0.52 -10.50
N MET A 36 7.94 0.27 -9.52
CA MET A 36 8.11 0.87 -8.20
C MET A 36 9.35 0.35 -7.49
N ARG A 37 9.98 -0.69 -8.02
CA ARG A 37 11.26 -1.15 -7.48
C ARG A 37 12.36 -0.12 -7.62
N LYS A 38 12.22 0.77 -8.59
CA LYS A 38 13.27 1.71 -8.91
C LYS A 38 13.12 3.05 -8.22
N SER A 39 11.91 3.40 -7.85
CA SER A 39 11.67 4.68 -7.20
C SER A 39 10.39 4.58 -6.39
N THR A 40 10.30 5.45 -5.39
CA THR A 40 9.10 5.51 -4.58
C THR A 40 7.96 6.09 -5.39
N PRO A 41 6.81 5.44 -5.42
CA PRO A 41 5.65 6.01 -6.11
C PRO A 41 5.18 7.27 -5.40
N ASN A 42 4.40 8.08 -6.11
CA ASN A 42 3.90 9.30 -5.50
C ASN A 42 2.88 8.97 -4.41
N SER A 43 2.57 9.97 -3.60
CA SER A 43 1.72 9.74 -2.44
C SER A 43 0.30 9.32 -2.83
N GLU A 44 -0.18 9.83 -3.96
CA GLU A 44 -1.51 9.46 -4.42
C GLU A 44 -1.59 7.98 -4.73
N ARG A 45 -0.58 7.45 -5.41
CA ARG A 45 -0.57 6.03 -5.75
C ARG A 45 -0.41 5.18 -4.51
N ILE A 46 0.43 5.61 -3.60
CA ILE A 46 0.59 4.89 -2.33
C ILE A 46 -0.74 4.84 -1.59
N ALA A 47 -1.47 5.95 -1.57
CA ALA A 47 -2.75 5.97 -0.87
C ALA A 47 -3.75 5.02 -1.52
N GLU A 48 -3.77 4.96 -2.85
CA GLU A 48 -4.69 4.06 -3.54
C GLU A 48 -4.41 2.60 -3.21
N ILE A 49 -3.14 2.24 -3.20
CA ILE A 49 -2.76 0.86 -2.92
C ILE A 49 -3.05 0.52 -1.46
N ALA A 50 -2.73 1.43 -0.56
CA ALA A 50 -3.01 1.22 0.86
C ALA A 50 -4.50 1.03 1.09
N ASP A 51 -5.30 1.83 0.39
CA ASP A 51 -6.74 1.73 0.52
C ASP A 51 -7.24 0.39 0.01
N TYR A 52 -6.69 -0.08 -1.08
CA TYR A 52 -7.09 -1.37 -1.64
C TYR A 52 -6.84 -2.50 -0.63
N PHE A 53 -5.70 -2.46 0.03
CA PHE A 53 -5.34 -3.50 1.00
C PHE A 53 -5.87 -3.19 2.40
N ASN A 54 -6.49 -2.03 2.58
CA ASN A 54 -7.04 -1.63 3.87
C ASN A 54 -5.94 -1.55 4.94
N VAL A 55 -4.83 -0.95 4.57
CA VAL A 55 -3.72 -0.73 5.49
C VAL A 55 -3.34 0.75 5.42
N SER A 56 -2.53 1.19 6.38
CA SER A 56 -2.09 2.58 6.39
C SER A 56 -1.01 2.80 5.36
N THR A 57 -0.89 4.04 4.89
CA THR A 57 0.19 4.40 3.98
C THR A 57 1.54 4.25 4.66
N ASP A 58 1.60 4.53 5.95
CA ASP A 58 2.85 4.37 6.71
C ASP A 58 3.30 2.92 6.71
N TYR A 59 2.34 2.00 6.77
CA TYR A 59 2.68 0.59 6.73
C TYR A 59 3.31 0.22 5.39
N LEU A 60 2.73 0.73 4.30
CA LEU A 60 3.29 0.49 2.97
C LEU A 60 4.66 1.09 2.81
N LEU A 61 4.91 2.21 3.45
CA LEU A 61 6.19 2.90 3.34
C LEU A 61 7.21 2.39 4.33
N GLY A 62 6.85 1.42 5.15
CA GLY A 62 7.79 0.82 6.09
C GLY A 62 8.07 1.67 7.30
N ARG A 63 7.24 2.66 7.57
CA ARG A 63 7.44 3.54 8.73
C ARG A 63 6.89 2.95 10.00
N THR A 64 6.03 1.95 9.88
CA THR A 64 5.44 1.30 11.04
C THR A 64 5.17 -0.15 10.69
N ASP A 65 5.18 -1.01 11.68
CA ASP A 65 4.79 -2.40 11.53
C ASP A 65 3.30 -2.60 11.75
N ASN A 66 2.59 -1.55 12.12
CA ASN A 66 1.17 -1.61 12.41
C ASN A 66 0.38 -1.24 11.16
N PRO A 67 -0.38 -2.17 10.58
CA PRO A 67 -1.11 -1.87 9.35
C PRO A 67 -2.36 -1.02 9.57
N ARG A 68 -2.72 -0.74 10.81
CA ARG A 68 -3.96 -0.03 11.07
C ARG A 68 -3.96 1.34 10.44
N ILE A 69 -5.10 1.70 9.90
CA ILE A 69 -5.27 3.01 9.30
C ILE A 69 -5.36 4.05 10.40
N ALA A 70 -4.63 5.14 10.23
CA ALA A 70 -4.57 6.17 11.26
C ALA A 70 -5.95 6.72 11.58
N SER A 71 -6.81 6.81 10.59
CA SER A 71 -8.16 7.34 10.83
C SER A 71 -8.94 6.49 11.81
N ASP A 72 -8.65 5.19 11.88
CA ASP A 72 -9.31 4.35 12.85
C ASP A 72 -8.94 4.74 14.26
N GLU A 73 -7.68 5.12 14.43
CA GLU A 73 -7.22 5.53 15.74
C GLU A 73 -7.72 6.92 16.09
N GLN A 74 -7.84 7.76 15.09
CA GLN A 74 -8.27 9.13 15.32
C GLN A 74 -9.75 9.23 15.56
N ASN A 75 -10.46 8.17 15.35
CA ASN A 75 -11.87 8.14 15.70
C ASN A 75 -12.09 8.19 17.18
N ASP A 76 -11.04 8.10 17.93
CA ASP A 76 -11.16 8.24 19.35
C ASP A 76 -11.78 9.58 19.68
N PRO A 77 -12.93 9.59 20.30
CA PRO A 77 -13.60 10.85 20.62
C PRO A 77 -12.80 11.70 21.55
N ALA A 78 -11.91 11.11 22.25
CA ALA A 78 -11.11 11.87 23.18
C ALA A 78 -10.23 12.88 22.47
N VAL A 79 -10.15 12.73 21.17
CA VAL A 79 -9.29 13.59 20.42
C VAL A 79 -9.77 15.03 20.41
N ASP A 80 -11.02 15.21 20.52
CA ASP A 80 -11.49 16.56 20.45
C ASP A 80 -11.62 17.24 21.74
#